data_2c09ec8406517fdebf7991caf8aca439
#
_entry.id   2c09ec8406517fdebf7991caf8aca439
#
_cell.length_a   1.000
_cell.length_b   1.000
_cell.length_c   1.000
_cell.angle_alpha   90.00
_cell.angle_beta   90.00
_cell.angle_gamma   90.00
#
_symmetry.space_group_name_H-M   'P 1'
#
loop_
_entity.id
_entity.type
_entity.pdbx_description
1 polymer ?
#
loop_
_entity_poly.entity_id
_entity_poly.type
_entity_poly.pdbx_seq_one_letter_code
_entity_poly.pdbx_strand_id
1 'polypeptide(L)'
;PEAEHEEADLTLHWFDIEHAAQRVLAGSVRSAEQNADGLTRDRDTLAGQVDDLARTRLRDDSEGRSLLAGLDKLGLAAGSTAVIGPGLTVTVSDPGAGRDLSDVSKQRVAGSRQVILDRDLQLVVNSLWASGAEAVSVGGIRIGPNVTIRQAGGAILVDNHPITGPYTILAIGPPNTMRDTFERSPGLNRLRLLEASYGAGVTVSTGDGLTLPAGAGRDVEFARQAGS
;
A
#
# COMPACT_ATOMS: atom_id res chain seq x y z
N PRO A 1 -20.06 49.04 20.74
CA PRO A 1 -18.90 48.39 21.38
C PRO A 1 -19.27 47.03 22.07
N GLU A 2 -20.47 46.94 22.73
CA GLU A 2 -20.89 45.69 23.40
C GLU A 2 -21.22 44.57 22.42
N ALA A 3 -21.89 44.85 21.32
CA ALA A 3 -22.24 43.84 20.29
C ALA A 3 -21.00 43.25 19.56
N GLU A 4 -19.96 44.07 19.34
CA GLU A 4 -18.71 43.64 18.73
C GLU A 4 -17.89 42.71 19.66
N HIS A 5 -17.99 42.91 20.97
CA HIS A 5 -17.35 42.02 21.94
C HIS A 5 -18.09 40.67 22.08
N GLU A 6 -19.41 40.67 21.97
CA GLU A 6 -20.24 39.45 22.05
C GLU A 6 -20.05 38.57 20.78
N GLU A 7 -19.95 39.17 19.58
CA GLU A 7 -19.62 38.43 18.33
C GLU A 7 -18.20 37.85 18.36
N ALA A 8 -17.22 38.56 18.90
CA ALA A 8 -15.85 38.08 19.02
C ALA A 8 -15.74 36.91 20.00
N ASP A 9 -16.48 36.94 21.10
CA ASP A 9 -16.48 35.87 22.11
C ASP A 9 -17.18 34.58 21.57
N LEU A 10 -18.27 34.72 20.81
CA LEU A 10 -18.95 33.63 20.15
C LEU A 10 -18.05 32.99 19.08
N THR A 11 -17.31 33.75 18.30
CA THR A 11 -16.40 33.19 17.27
C THR A 11 -15.23 32.44 17.90
N LEU A 12 -14.65 32.91 18.99
CA LEU A 12 -13.61 32.21 19.74
C LEU A 12 -14.14 30.89 20.34
N HIS A 13 -15.34 30.90 20.85
CA HIS A 13 -15.96 29.68 21.42
C HIS A 13 -16.26 28.63 20.37
N TRP A 14 -16.72 29.01 19.18
CA TRP A 14 -16.89 28.08 18.04
C TRP A 14 -15.56 27.50 17.57
N PHE A 15 -14.52 28.30 17.52
CA PHE A 15 -13.17 27.85 17.15
C PHE A 15 -12.61 26.80 18.12
N ASP A 16 -12.84 27.00 19.41
CA ASP A 16 -12.41 26.06 20.45
C ASP A 16 -13.19 24.74 20.41
N ILE A 17 -14.49 24.77 20.13
CA ILE A 17 -15.33 23.58 19.96
C ILE A 17 -14.90 22.78 18.73
N GLU A 18 -14.66 23.46 17.60
CA GLU A 18 -14.21 22.81 16.36
C GLU A 18 -12.85 22.14 16.54
N HIS A 19 -11.91 22.81 17.19
CA HIS A 19 -10.59 22.25 17.50
C HIS A 19 -10.64 21.11 18.52
N ALA A 20 -11.56 21.15 19.45
CA ALA A 20 -11.81 20.05 20.39
C ALA A 20 -12.39 18.83 19.65
N ALA A 21 -13.38 19.03 18.80
CA ALA A 21 -13.99 17.96 17.99
C ALA A 21 -12.96 17.33 17.03
N GLN A 22 -12.14 18.13 16.38
CA GLN A 22 -11.06 17.63 15.51
C GLN A 22 -10.03 16.79 16.29
N ARG A 23 -9.66 17.21 17.51
CA ARG A 23 -8.75 16.42 18.37
C ARG A 23 -9.35 15.10 18.80
N VAL A 24 -10.63 15.07 19.16
CA VAL A 24 -11.34 13.84 19.52
C VAL A 24 -11.42 12.88 18.31
N LEU A 25 -11.79 13.42 17.14
CA LEU A 25 -11.88 12.64 15.92
C LEU A 25 -10.51 12.07 15.50
N ALA A 26 -9.46 12.89 15.55
CA ALA A 26 -8.09 12.44 15.27
C ALA A 26 -7.61 11.39 16.28
N GLY A 27 -8.02 11.50 17.55
CA GLY A 27 -7.78 10.48 18.57
C GLY A 27 -8.48 9.16 18.26
N SER A 28 -9.75 9.23 17.87
CA SER A 28 -10.55 8.05 17.50
C SER A 28 -9.99 7.34 16.26
N VAL A 29 -9.61 8.08 15.24
CA VAL A 29 -8.99 7.52 14.02
C VAL A 29 -7.68 6.82 14.37
N ARG A 30 -6.81 7.48 15.14
CA ARG A 30 -5.53 6.90 15.55
C ARG A 30 -5.69 5.63 16.39
N SER A 31 -6.70 5.61 17.28
CA SER A 31 -7.03 4.41 18.05
C SER A 31 -7.56 3.28 17.17
N ALA A 32 -8.39 3.59 16.16
CA ALA A 32 -8.89 2.61 15.21
C ALA A 32 -7.75 2.02 14.34
N GLU A 33 -6.82 2.87 13.88
CA GLU A 33 -5.63 2.44 13.15
C GLU A 33 -4.76 1.50 14.00
N GLN A 34 -4.47 1.87 15.24
CA GLN A 34 -3.70 1.02 16.17
C GLN A 34 -4.37 -0.33 16.43
N ASN A 35 -5.70 -0.33 16.57
CA ASN A 35 -6.46 -1.57 16.74
C ASN A 35 -6.41 -2.44 15.47
N ALA A 36 -6.55 -1.84 14.29
CA ALA A 36 -6.44 -2.55 13.01
C ALA A 36 -5.05 -3.17 12.83
N ASP A 37 -3.99 -2.43 13.15
CA ASP A 37 -2.61 -2.91 13.11
C ASP A 37 -2.38 -4.04 14.14
N GLY A 38 -2.99 -3.95 15.31
CA GLY A 38 -2.99 -5.01 16.31
C GLY A 38 -3.61 -6.30 15.79
N LEU A 39 -4.84 -6.21 15.30
CA LEU A 39 -5.58 -7.34 14.74
C LEU A 39 -4.87 -7.97 13.54
N THR A 40 -4.23 -7.15 12.71
CA THR A 40 -3.44 -7.65 11.58
C THR A 40 -2.25 -8.48 12.05
N ARG A 41 -1.50 -7.99 13.05
CA ARG A 41 -0.39 -8.75 13.64
C ARG A 41 -0.83 -10.05 14.31
N ASP A 42 -1.93 -10.02 15.02
CA ASP A 42 -2.51 -11.22 15.67
C ASP A 42 -2.94 -12.26 14.63
N ARG A 43 -3.60 -11.82 13.56
CA ARG A 43 -3.96 -12.67 12.42
C ARG A 43 -2.72 -13.32 11.80
N ASP A 44 -1.68 -12.54 11.52
CA ASP A 44 -0.45 -13.03 10.88
C ASP A 44 0.29 -14.03 11.79
N THR A 45 0.30 -13.77 13.09
CA THR A 45 0.84 -14.68 14.10
C THR A 45 0.09 -16.01 14.14
N LEU A 46 -1.25 -15.95 14.18
CA LEU A 46 -2.09 -17.15 14.18
C LEU A 46 -1.98 -17.92 12.86
N ALA A 47 -1.92 -17.24 11.72
CA ALA A 47 -1.71 -17.88 10.43
C ALA A 47 -0.37 -18.61 10.38
N GLY A 48 0.71 -18.01 10.91
CA GLY A 48 2.01 -18.67 11.05
C GLY A 48 1.95 -19.92 11.93
N GLN A 49 1.28 -19.85 13.09
CA GLN A 49 1.11 -21.00 13.99
C GLN A 49 0.34 -22.14 13.33
N VAL A 50 -0.72 -21.83 12.57
CA VAL A 50 -1.48 -22.84 11.80
C VAL A 50 -0.62 -23.49 10.74
N ASP A 51 0.17 -22.70 9.99
CA ASP A 51 1.09 -23.24 8.97
C ASP A 51 2.16 -24.15 9.58
N ASP A 52 2.80 -23.71 10.68
CA ASP A 52 3.80 -24.50 11.40
C ASP A 52 3.22 -25.83 11.92
N LEU A 53 2.00 -25.79 12.47
CA LEU A 53 1.32 -26.99 12.95
C LEU A 53 0.97 -27.94 11.81
N ALA A 54 0.45 -27.40 10.70
CA ALA A 54 0.15 -28.19 9.49
C ALA A 54 1.42 -28.83 8.91
N ARG A 55 2.52 -28.08 8.79
CA ARG A 55 3.82 -28.58 8.34
C ARG A 55 4.36 -29.68 9.25
N THR A 56 4.25 -29.49 10.57
CA THR A 56 4.69 -30.49 11.55
C THR A 56 3.89 -31.79 11.43
N ARG A 57 2.56 -31.70 11.24
CA ARG A 57 1.69 -32.88 11.12
C ARG A 57 1.84 -33.65 9.81
N LEU A 58 2.14 -32.94 8.71
CA LEU A 58 2.21 -33.52 7.36
C LEU A 58 3.64 -33.92 6.95
N ARG A 59 4.67 -33.63 7.77
CA ARG A 59 6.07 -33.88 7.41
C ARG A 59 6.46 -35.35 7.38
N ASP A 60 5.79 -36.20 8.14
CA ASP A 60 6.26 -37.56 8.46
C ASP A 60 5.92 -38.59 7.39
N ASP A 61 5.02 -38.29 6.46
CA ASP A 61 4.71 -39.21 5.37
C ASP A 61 4.94 -38.60 3.97
N SER A 62 4.98 -39.44 2.93
CA SER A 62 5.26 -38.99 1.56
C SER A 62 4.11 -38.21 0.92
N GLU A 63 2.89 -38.55 1.27
CA GLU A 63 1.68 -37.90 0.76
C GLU A 63 1.53 -36.52 1.39
N GLY A 64 1.75 -36.41 2.71
CA GLY A 64 1.78 -35.12 3.42
C GLY A 64 2.82 -34.17 2.87
N ARG A 65 4.03 -34.64 2.55
CA ARG A 65 5.07 -33.79 1.92
C ARG A 65 4.65 -33.34 0.52
N SER A 66 3.99 -34.16 -0.25
CA SER A 66 3.49 -33.81 -1.59
C SER A 66 2.41 -32.74 -1.50
N LEU A 67 1.48 -32.86 -0.53
CA LEU A 67 0.45 -31.87 -0.25
C LEU A 67 1.04 -30.52 0.17
N LEU A 68 2.03 -30.53 1.07
CA LEU A 68 2.72 -29.31 1.50
C LEU A 68 3.40 -28.60 0.32
N ALA A 69 4.12 -29.35 -0.54
CA ALA A 69 4.73 -28.76 -1.72
C ALA A 69 3.69 -28.18 -2.70
N GLY A 70 2.52 -28.82 -2.81
CA GLY A 70 1.38 -28.29 -3.55
C GLY A 70 0.84 -27.00 -2.96
N LEU A 71 0.64 -26.95 -1.65
CA LEU A 71 0.19 -25.77 -0.92
C LEU A 71 1.17 -24.60 -1.04
N ASP A 72 2.47 -24.86 -0.89
CA ASP A 72 3.51 -23.83 -1.06
C ASP A 72 3.48 -23.22 -2.46
N LYS A 73 3.36 -24.05 -3.49
CA LYS A 73 3.25 -23.59 -4.88
C LYS A 73 1.99 -22.78 -5.14
N LEU A 74 0.86 -23.22 -4.61
CA LEU A 74 -0.41 -22.50 -4.75
C LEU A 74 -0.41 -21.20 -3.95
N GLY A 75 0.14 -21.21 -2.73
CA GLY A 75 0.28 -20.03 -1.90
C GLY A 75 1.15 -18.95 -2.56
N LEU A 76 2.26 -19.37 -3.18
CA LEU A 76 3.11 -18.47 -3.96
C LEU A 76 2.35 -17.86 -5.13
N ALA A 77 1.64 -18.69 -5.92
CA ALA A 77 0.86 -18.26 -7.07
C ALA A 77 -0.32 -17.33 -6.68
N ALA A 78 -0.96 -17.60 -5.54
CA ALA A 78 -2.02 -16.76 -4.99
C ALA A 78 -1.52 -15.46 -4.35
N GLY A 79 -0.20 -15.32 -4.15
CA GLY A 79 0.40 -14.19 -3.45
C GLY A 79 0.18 -14.20 -1.93
N SER A 80 -0.29 -15.32 -1.36
CA SER A 80 -0.53 -15.48 0.08
C SER A 80 0.71 -15.84 0.89
N THR A 81 1.87 -15.93 0.25
CA THR A 81 3.18 -16.21 0.87
C THR A 81 4.08 -14.98 0.74
N ALA A 82 4.75 -14.60 1.83
CA ALA A 82 5.79 -13.57 1.79
C ALA A 82 6.95 -14.04 0.90
N VAL A 83 7.53 -13.12 0.15
CA VAL A 83 8.60 -13.44 -0.81
C VAL A 83 9.77 -12.47 -0.66
N ILE A 84 10.96 -12.97 -0.98
CA ILE A 84 12.18 -12.17 -1.06
C ILE A 84 12.89 -12.46 -2.38
N GLY A 85 13.42 -11.43 -3.02
CA GLY A 85 14.16 -11.59 -4.27
C GLY A 85 14.69 -10.29 -4.83
N PRO A 86 15.42 -10.38 -5.96
CA PRO A 86 15.87 -9.21 -6.68
C PRO A 86 14.70 -8.54 -7.42
N GLY A 87 14.85 -7.26 -7.73
CA GLY A 87 13.80 -6.56 -8.45
C GLY A 87 13.96 -5.05 -8.53
N LEU A 88 12.83 -4.35 -8.64
CA LEU A 88 12.76 -2.89 -8.75
C LEU A 88 12.02 -2.27 -7.57
N THR A 89 12.50 -1.12 -7.15
CA THR A 89 11.79 -0.17 -6.28
C THR A 89 11.43 1.07 -7.08
N VAL A 90 10.16 1.38 -7.16
CA VAL A 90 9.64 2.62 -7.75
C VAL A 90 9.07 3.47 -6.63
N THR A 91 9.62 4.66 -6.43
CA THR A 91 9.11 5.62 -5.44
C THR A 91 8.54 6.83 -6.15
N VAL A 92 7.33 7.21 -5.78
CA VAL A 92 6.59 8.34 -6.35
C VAL A 92 6.15 9.25 -5.23
N SER A 93 6.42 10.54 -5.35
CA SER A 93 6.01 11.54 -4.35
C SER A 93 5.26 12.71 -4.99
N ASP A 94 4.28 13.23 -4.27
CA ASP A 94 3.60 14.45 -4.66
C ASP A 94 4.55 15.67 -4.59
N PRO A 95 4.30 16.72 -5.38
CA PRO A 95 5.09 17.94 -5.35
C PRO A 95 5.14 18.55 -3.95
N GLY A 96 6.32 18.83 -3.46
CA GLY A 96 6.52 19.44 -2.14
C GLY A 96 6.69 18.46 -0.98
N ALA A 97 6.53 17.17 -1.18
CA ALA A 97 6.79 16.14 -0.14
C ALA A 97 8.27 16.03 0.29
N GLY A 98 9.18 16.66 -0.44
CA GLY A 98 10.63 16.67 -0.15
C GLY A 98 11.17 17.99 0.38
N ARG A 99 10.34 18.98 0.66
CA ARG A 99 10.79 20.26 1.22
C ARG A 99 10.80 20.20 2.74
N ASP A 100 12.00 20.40 3.24
CA ASP A 100 12.43 20.60 4.63
C ASP A 100 11.30 20.93 5.63
N LEU A 101 11.09 20.03 6.59
CA LEU A 101 10.14 20.19 7.70
C LEU A 101 10.56 21.29 8.72
N SER A 102 11.64 22.02 8.44
CA SER A 102 12.16 23.08 9.33
C SER A 102 11.38 24.39 9.27
N ASP A 103 10.50 24.57 8.30
CA ASP A 103 9.71 25.81 8.17
C ASP A 103 8.23 25.58 8.53
N VAL A 104 7.96 25.52 9.83
CA VAL A 104 6.61 25.31 10.41
C VAL A 104 5.62 26.40 9.99
N SER A 105 6.09 27.55 9.51
CA SER A 105 5.25 28.69 9.08
C SER A 105 4.61 28.46 7.71
N LYS A 106 5.10 27.50 6.90
CA LYS A 106 4.57 27.17 5.59
C LYS A 106 3.65 25.94 5.57
N GLN A 107 3.36 25.35 6.72
CA GLN A 107 2.48 24.19 6.85
C GLN A 107 0.99 24.47 6.60
N ARG A 108 0.60 25.69 6.28
CA ARG A 108 -0.77 26.05 5.91
C ARG A 108 -0.88 26.41 4.44
N VAL A 109 -0.38 25.58 3.55
CA VAL A 109 -0.88 25.58 2.18
C VAL A 109 -2.09 24.66 2.16
N ALA A 110 -3.24 25.22 2.48
CA ALA A 110 -4.52 24.63 2.11
C ALA A 110 -4.48 24.39 0.60
N GLY A 111 -4.44 23.10 0.17
CA GLY A 111 -4.46 22.73 -1.21
C GLY A 111 -3.14 22.18 -1.77
N SER A 112 -2.39 21.34 -1.05
CA SER A 112 -1.48 20.42 -1.70
C SER A 112 -2.36 19.49 -2.57
N ARG A 113 -2.51 19.88 -3.84
CA ARG A 113 -3.24 19.07 -4.81
C ARG A 113 -2.48 17.75 -4.91
N GLN A 114 -3.09 16.69 -4.43
CA GLN A 114 -2.64 15.35 -4.73
C GLN A 114 -2.56 15.21 -6.25
N VAL A 115 -1.35 15.11 -6.77
CA VAL A 115 -1.09 15.01 -8.20
C VAL A 115 -1.11 13.56 -8.62
N ILE A 116 -0.66 12.67 -7.73
CA ILE A 116 -0.64 11.23 -7.94
C ILE A 116 -2.01 10.67 -7.61
N LEU A 117 -2.61 9.96 -8.55
CA LEU A 117 -3.93 9.36 -8.43
C LEU A 117 -3.83 7.83 -8.43
N ASP A 118 -4.88 7.18 -7.99
CA ASP A 118 -5.01 5.71 -7.98
C ASP A 118 -4.73 5.07 -9.35
N ARG A 119 -5.26 5.66 -10.43
CA ARG A 119 -5.02 5.20 -11.81
C ARG A 119 -3.56 5.27 -12.24
N ASP A 120 -2.77 6.20 -11.69
CA ASP A 120 -1.35 6.31 -11.99
C ASP A 120 -0.60 5.14 -11.34
N LEU A 121 -0.92 4.79 -10.09
CA LEU A 121 -0.37 3.61 -9.42
C LEU A 121 -0.84 2.30 -10.06
N GLN A 122 -2.09 2.20 -10.48
CA GLN A 122 -2.61 1.04 -11.24
C GLN A 122 -1.81 0.84 -12.53
N LEU A 123 -1.56 1.93 -13.26
CA LEU A 123 -0.80 1.86 -14.52
C LEU A 123 0.65 1.42 -14.28
N VAL A 124 1.28 1.89 -13.19
CA VAL A 124 2.63 1.45 -12.77
C VAL A 124 2.64 -0.04 -12.44
N VAL A 125 1.71 -0.51 -11.62
CA VAL A 125 1.58 -1.92 -11.24
C VAL A 125 1.39 -2.81 -12.48
N ASN A 126 0.47 -2.44 -13.38
CA ASN A 126 0.24 -3.17 -14.63
C ASN A 126 1.49 -3.19 -15.52
N SER A 127 2.24 -2.09 -15.56
CA SER A 127 3.48 -1.99 -16.31
C SER A 127 4.60 -2.87 -15.71
N LEU A 128 4.68 -2.98 -14.38
CA LEU A 128 5.62 -3.88 -13.71
C LEU A 128 5.30 -5.35 -13.99
N TRP A 129 4.02 -5.75 -13.94
CA TRP A 129 3.58 -7.09 -14.35
C TRP A 129 3.94 -7.38 -15.81
N ALA A 130 3.66 -6.45 -16.72
CA ALA A 130 4.01 -6.58 -18.14
C ALA A 130 5.53 -6.61 -18.38
N SER A 131 6.31 -6.09 -17.44
CA SER A 131 7.79 -6.12 -17.48
C SER A 131 8.40 -7.39 -16.89
N GLY A 132 7.57 -8.36 -16.47
CA GLY A 132 8.03 -9.65 -15.96
C GLY A 132 8.16 -9.70 -14.43
N ALA A 133 7.46 -8.84 -13.70
CA ALA A 133 7.38 -8.97 -12.25
C ALA A 133 6.67 -10.29 -11.86
N GLU A 134 7.17 -10.96 -10.84
CA GLU A 134 6.61 -12.19 -10.25
C GLU A 134 5.79 -11.87 -8.99
N ALA A 135 6.09 -10.75 -8.35
CA ALA A 135 5.39 -10.24 -7.19
C ALA A 135 5.47 -8.72 -7.13
N VAL A 136 4.39 -8.06 -6.74
CA VAL A 136 4.33 -6.60 -6.58
C VAL A 136 3.68 -6.25 -5.25
N SER A 137 4.18 -5.20 -4.59
CA SER A 137 3.51 -4.55 -3.45
C SER A 137 3.46 -3.04 -3.63
N VAL A 138 2.45 -2.40 -3.04
CA VAL A 138 2.28 -0.94 -3.05
C VAL A 138 2.02 -0.49 -1.62
N GLY A 139 2.84 0.41 -1.11
CA GLY A 139 2.72 0.89 0.27
C GLY A 139 2.82 -0.22 1.33
N GLY A 140 3.61 -1.27 1.05
CA GLY A 140 3.73 -2.43 1.94
C GLY A 140 2.59 -3.46 1.83
N ILE A 141 1.63 -3.28 0.90
CA ILE A 141 0.50 -4.18 0.70
C ILE A 141 0.74 -5.00 -0.57
N ARG A 142 0.74 -6.34 -0.43
CA ARG A 142 0.91 -7.28 -1.56
C ARG A 142 -0.24 -7.15 -2.54
N ILE A 143 0.10 -7.02 -3.83
CA ILE A 143 -0.90 -7.01 -4.90
C ILE A 143 -1.19 -8.45 -5.31
N GLY A 144 -2.41 -8.88 -5.09
CA GLY A 144 -2.95 -10.18 -5.48
C GLY A 144 -4.19 -10.02 -6.39
N PRO A 145 -4.81 -11.13 -6.81
CA PRO A 145 -5.92 -11.13 -7.77
C PRO A 145 -7.13 -10.28 -7.36
N ASN A 146 -7.36 -10.13 -6.07
CA ASN A 146 -8.54 -9.44 -5.52
C ASN A 146 -8.20 -8.10 -4.87
N VAL A 147 -6.95 -7.63 -4.98
CA VAL A 147 -6.51 -6.37 -4.41
C VAL A 147 -6.89 -5.22 -5.32
N THR A 148 -7.49 -4.21 -4.75
CA THR A 148 -7.90 -3.00 -5.48
C THR A 148 -7.01 -1.81 -5.09
N ILE A 149 -6.72 -0.97 -6.07
CA ILE A 149 -6.13 0.36 -5.84
C ILE A 149 -7.20 1.36 -6.25
N ARG A 150 -7.66 2.18 -5.32
CA ARG A 150 -8.74 3.15 -5.58
C ARG A 150 -8.55 4.42 -4.75
N GLN A 151 -9.15 5.51 -5.21
CA GLN A 151 -9.19 6.75 -4.46
C GLN A 151 -10.51 6.86 -3.69
N ALA A 152 -10.44 7.28 -2.43
CA ALA A 152 -11.59 7.60 -1.61
C ALA A 152 -11.23 8.67 -0.57
N GLY A 153 -12.07 9.70 -0.41
CA GLY A 153 -11.91 10.73 0.61
C GLY A 153 -10.61 11.55 0.52
N GLY A 154 -10.00 11.64 -0.69
CA GLY A 154 -8.72 12.33 -0.88
C GLY A 154 -7.48 11.47 -0.55
N ALA A 155 -7.64 10.19 -0.19
CA ALA A 155 -6.57 9.24 0.01
C ALA A 155 -6.58 8.15 -1.07
N ILE A 156 -5.42 7.54 -1.35
CA ILE A 156 -5.33 6.32 -2.14
C ILE A 156 -5.44 5.14 -1.19
N LEU A 157 -6.31 4.20 -1.53
CA LEU A 157 -6.50 2.96 -0.79
C LEU A 157 -5.98 1.78 -1.62
N VAL A 158 -5.17 0.95 -1.01
CA VAL A 158 -4.74 -0.35 -1.53
C VAL A 158 -5.34 -1.42 -0.63
N ASP A 159 -6.16 -2.31 -1.20
CA ASP A 159 -6.94 -3.31 -0.45
C ASP A 159 -7.68 -2.72 0.77
N ASN A 160 -8.32 -1.56 0.59
CA ASN A 160 -9.02 -0.77 1.62
C ASN A 160 -8.12 -0.14 2.70
N HIS A 161 -6.80 -0.29 2.64
CA HIS A 161 -5.87 0.38 3.54
C HIS A 161 -5.42 1.70 2.94
N PRO A 162 -5.54 2.83 3.65
CA PRO A 162 -5.06 4.11 3.16
C PRO A 162 -3.54 4.13 3.11
N ILE A 163 -2.99 4.59 2.01
CA ILE A 163 -1.57 4.83 1.85
C ILE A 163 -1.31 6.31 1.63
N THR A 164 -0.18 6.78 2.11
CA THR A 164 0.27 8.17 1.99
C THR A 164 1.58 8.25 1.22
N GLY A 165 1.80 9.36 0.55
CA GLY A 165 3.07 9.61 -0.12
C GLY A 165 4.25 9.83 0.86
N PRO A 166 5.48 9.49 0.46
CA PRO A 166 5.86 8.93 -0.84
C PRO A 166 5.38 7.49 -1.04
N TYR A 167 4.78 7.23 -2.21
CA TYR A 167 4.26 5.91 -2.56
C TYR A 167 5.41 5.01 -3.01
N THR A 168 5.66 3.94 -2.28
CA THR A 168 6.69 2.95 -2.61
C THR A 168 6.06 1.73 -3.24
N ILE A 169 6.49 1.38 -4.44
CA ILE A 169 6.08 0.18 -5.17
C ILE A 169 7.32 -0.73 -5.28
N LEU A 170 7.22 -1.94 -4.77
CA LEU A 170 8.25 -2.96 -4.89
C LEU A 170 7.79 -4.03 -5.89
N ALA A 171 8.69 -4.45 -6.75
CA ALA A 171 8.43 -5.53 -7.71
C ALA A 171 9.60 -6.51 -7.72
N ILE A 172 9.35 -7.78 -7.43
CA ILE A 172 10.33 -8.87 -7.54
C ILE A 172 10.25 -9.45 -8.95
N GLY A 173 11.41 -9.71 -9.55
CA GLY A 173 11.56 -10.28 -10.88
C GLY A 173 12.98 -10.06 -11.41
N PRO A 174 13.29 -10.44 -12.67
CA PRO A 174 14.62 -10.29 -13.25
C PRO A 174 14.99 -8.80 -13.40
N PRO A 175 15.88 -8.24 -12.54
CA PRO A 175 15.98 -6.80 -12.33
C PRO A 175 16.40 -6.04 -13.58
N ASN A 176 17.35 -6.55 -14.37
CA ASN A 176 17.85 -5.88 -15.57
C ASN A 176 16.80 -5.86 -16.69
N THR A 177 16.27 -7.02 -17.05
CA THR A 177 15.24 -7.15 -18.09
C THR A 177 13.97 -6.38 -17.73
N MET A 178 13.56 -6.48 -16.46
CA MET A 178 12.38 -5.79 -15.93
C MET A 178 12.59 -4.27 -15.97
N ARG A 179 13.78 -3.78 -15.61
CA ARG A 179 14.12 -2.37 -15.69
C ARG A 179 14.06 -1.85 -17.13
N ASP A 180 14.75 -2.53 -18.06
CA ASP A 180 14.79 -2.12 -19.46
C ASP A 180 13.40 -2.07 -20.10
N THR A 181 12.53 -2.98 -19.73
CA THR A 181 11.14 -3.01 -20.20
C THR A 181 10.29 -1.93 -19.53
N PHE A 182 10.44 -1.78 -18.22
CA PHE A 182 9.69 -0.78 -17.45
C PHE A 182 10.05 0.65 -17.84
N GLU A 183 11.32 0.93 -18.22
CA GLU A 183 11.77 2.24 -18.68
C GLU A 183 11.00 2.73 -19.93
N ARG A 184 10.50 1.81 -20.75
CA ARG A 184 9.69 2.11 -21.95
C ARG A 184 8.19 1.94 -21.72
N SER A 185 7.77 1.65 -20.50
CA SER A 185 6.38 1.33 -20.19
C SER A 185 5.47 2.56 -20.14
N PRO A 186 4.17 2.39 -20.37
CA PRO A 186 3.18 3.45 -20.19
C PRO A 186 3.18 4.00 -18.75
N GLY A 187 3.41 3.13 -17.74
CA GLY A 187 3.44 3.52 -16.34
C GLY A 187 4.54 4.53 -16.04
N LEU A 188 5.79 4.22 -16.42
CA LEU A 188 6.89 5.15 -16.18
C LEU A 188 6.77 6.41 -17.04
N ASN A 189 6.34 6.30 -18.29
CA ASN A 189 6.09 7.47 -19.15
C ASN A 189 5.06 8.42 -18.53
N ARG A 190 3.99 7.88 -17.94
CA ARG A 190 2.99 8.66 -17.22
C ARG A 190 3.59 9.37 -16.01
N LEU A 191 4.39 8.68 -15.20
CA LEU A 191 5.07 9.27 -14.06
C LEU A 191 6.03 10.39 -14.48
N ARG A 192 6.80 10.21 -15.55
CA ARG A 192 7.70 11.25 -16.11
C ARG A 192 6.95 12.49 -16.60
N LEU A 193 5.75 12.32 -17.15
CA LEU A 193 4.87 13.43 -17.49
C LEU A 193 4.41 14.20 -16.24
N LEU A 194 4.06 13.49 -15.15
CA LEU A 194 3.69 14.14 -13.88
C LEU A 194 4.88 14.87 -13.25
N GLU A 195 6.08 14.28 -13.32
CA GLU A 195 7.33 14.92 -12.89
C GLU A 195 7.58 16.22 -13.66
N ALA A 196 7.51 16.19 -14.99
CA ALA A 196 7.76 17.35 -15.84
C ALA A 196 6.68 18.45 -15.72
N SER A 197 5.40 18.06 -15.56
CA SER A 197 4.28 19.00 -15.59
C SER A 197 3.92 19.56 -14.22
N TYR A 198 4.14 18.80 -13.16
CA TYR A 198 3.67 19.13 -11.81
C TYR A 198 4.77 19.08 -10.75
N GLY A 199 5.97 18.62 -11.09
CA GLY A 199 7.09 18.50 -10.16
C GLY A 199 6.95 17.32 -9.18
N ALA A 200 6.23 16.26 -9.57
CA ALA A 200 6.22 15.00 -8.83
C ALA A 200 7.64 14.42 -8.76
N GLY A 201 7.99 13.77 -7.66
CA GLY A 201 9.26 13.05 -7.56
C GLY A 201 9.11 11.62 -8.05
N VAL A 202 10.01 11.15 -8.91
CA VAL A 202 10.00 9.77 -9.43
C VAL A 202 11.40 9.18 -9.39
N THR A 203 11.56 8.10 -8.62
CA THR A 203 12.81 7.33 -8.56
C THR A 203 12.56 5.86 -8.89
N VAL A 204 13.47 5.27 -9.65
CA VAL A 204 13.48 3.84 -9.96
C VAL A 204 14.87 3.30 -9.63
N SER A 205 14.94 2.29 -8.77
CA SER A 205 16.17 1.64 -8.37
C SER A 205 16.03 0.12 -8.40
N THR A 206 17.16 -0.58 -8.55
CA THR A 206 17.24 -2.04 -8.41
C THR A 206 17.62 -2.42 -7.00
N GLY A 207 17.21 -3.61 -6.55
CA GLY A 207 17.62 -4.20 -5.27
C GLY A 207 17.69 -5.71 -5.37
N ASP A 208 18.61 -6.32 -4.62
CA ASP A 208 18.87 -7.77 -4.67
C ASP A 208 18.07 -8.57 -3.62
N GLY A 209 17.56 -7.90 -2.58
CA GLY A 209 16.86 -8.54 -1.46
C GLY A 209 15.59 -7.80 -1.07
N LEU A 210 14.71 -7.53 -2.06
CA LEU A 210 13.43 -6.92 -1.78
C LEU A 210 12.53 -7.92 -1.09
N THR A 211 11.91 -7.51 0.02
CA THR A 211 10.97 -8.35 0.77
C THR A 211 9.55 -7.81 0.58
N LEU A 212 8.65 -8.66 0.11
CA LEU A 212 7.25 -8.35 -0.05
C LEU A 212 6.43 -9.21 0.92
N PRO A 213 5.44 -8.64 1.62
CA PRO A 213 4.61 -9.39 2.56
C PRO A 213 3.73 -10.41 1.85
N ALA A 214 3.14 -11.30 2.63
CA ALA A 214 2.02 -12.12 2.21
C ALA A 214 0.80 -11.25 1.93
N GLY A 215 0.04 -11.58 0.91
CA GLY A 215 -1.27 -10.99 0.65
C GLY A 215 -2.33 -11.54 1.61
N ALA A 216 -3.36 -10.76 1.87
CA ALA A 216 -4.51 -11.23 2.63
C ALA A 216 -5.25 -12.32 1.84
N GLY A 217 -5.40 -13.50 2.44
CA GLY A 217 -6.28 -14.54 1.91
C GLY A 217 -7.73 -14.08 2.00
N ARG A 218 -8.52 -14.40 0.98
CA ARG A 218 -9.98 -14.25 1.03
C ARG A 218 -10.61 -15.61 0.91
N ASP A 219 -11.54 -15.92 1.79
CA ASP A 219 -12.31 -17.15 1.74
C ASP A 219 -13.25 -17.13 0.53
N VAL A 220 -13.35 -18.26 -0.14
CA VAL A 220 -14.26 -18.48 -1.28
C VAL A 220 -15.42 -19.33 -0.78
N GLU A 221 -16.56 -18.70 -0.54
CA GLU A 221 -17.74 -19.38 0.06
C GLU A 221 -18.67 -19.99 -0.99
N PHE A 222 -18.83 -19.32 -2.13
CA PHE A 222 -19.88 -19.67 -3.11
C PHE A 222 -19.31 -20.22 -4.43
N ALA A 223 -18.10 -19.83 -4.81
CA ALA A 223 -17.49 -20.33 -6.04
C ALA A 223 -16.95 -21.76 -5.81
N ARG A 224 -17.23 -22.66 -6.76
CA ARG A 224 -16.71 -24.04 -6.78
C ARG A 224 -15.96 -24.27 -8.08
N GLN A 225 -15.02 -25.19 -8.05
CA GLN A 225 -14.29 -25.59 -9.25
C GLN A 225 -15.26 -26.18 -10.28
N ALA A 226 -15.21 -25.72 -11.52
CA ALA A 226 -16.00 -26.29 -12.60
C ALA A 226 -15.49 -27.71 -12.93
N GLY A 227 -16.38 -28.69 -12.93
CA GLY A 227 -16.05 -30.07 -13.29
C GLY A 227 -15.65 -31.01 -12.13
N SER A 228 -15.87 -30.59 -10.87
CA SER A 228 -15.79 -31.48 -9.69
C SER A 228 -17.13 -32.06 -9.33
#